data_e06655c1dbee11e444240c36c7c8a366
#
_entry.id   e06655c1dbee11e444240c36c7c8a366
#
_cell.length_a   1.000
_cell.length_b   1.000
_cell.length_c   1.000
_cell.angle_alpha   90.00
_cell.angle_beta   90.00
_cell.angle_gamma   90.00
#
_symmetry.space_group_name_H-M   'P 1'
#
loop_
_entity.id
_entity.type
_entity.pdbx_description
1 polymer ?
#
loop_
_entity_poly.entity_id
_entity_poly.type
_entity_poly.pdbx_seq_one_letter_code
_entity_poly.pdbx_strand_id
1 'polypeptide(L)'
;FRLDNTPHYFEVKGGKTTTLTVKNKALSGILIHKIDSTTGEGIYGVTFLLYDGNKNPMGQYESDQDGYVYITDLEKSGRYYIRELENEGYHVDKQLKTVYVTAGKTIEIEWENEPVTGQIQIYKYAAEYNEVTGTAPGTPLKGAVYEIVNARSGKVVDYITTDARGVAASKPLPLTRYQIREVTAPAYWQLDPTVHDVTLEYPGQIIKLSAYDKPAS
;
A
#
# COMPACT_ATOMS: atom_id res chain seq x y z
N PHE A 1 -15.93 -23.23 7.16
CA PHE A 1 -16.07 -24.71 7.08
C PHE A 1 -16.09 -25.13 5.62
N ARG A 2 -15.37 -26.22 5.32
CA ARG A 2 -15.47 -26.89 4.03
C ARG A 2 -16.69 -27.80 4.06
N LEU A 3 -17.57 -27.67 3.08
CA LEU A 3 -18.74 -28.51 2.93
C LEU A 3 -18.33 -29.95 2.59
N ASP A 4 -18.96 -30.91 3.24
CA ASP A 4 -18.88 -32.31 2.86
C ASP A 4 -19.97 -32.57 1.78
N ASN A 5 -19.54 -32.68 0.53
CA ASN A 5 -20.42 -32.96 -0.60
C ASN A 5 -20.54 -34.46 -0.91
N THR A 6 -19.99 -35.31 -0.02
CA THR A 6 -20.04 -36.76 -0.21
C THR A 6 -21.47 -37.27 -0.02
N PRO A 7 -22.04 -38.01 -0.99
CA PRO A 7 -23.34 -38.65 -0.79
C PRO A 7 -23.27 -39.70 0.34
N HIS A 8 -24.16 -39.55 1.31
CA HIS A 8 -24.27 -40.49 2.42
C HIS A 8 -25.47 -41.41 2.20
N TYR A 9 -25.24 -42.71 2.11
CA TYR A 9 -26.27 -43.72 1.94
C TYR A 9 -26.58 -44.37 3.29
N PHE A 10 -27.86 -44.54 3.60
CA PHE A 10 -28.29 -45.21 4.81
C PHE A 10 -29.58 -46.03 4.55
N GLU A 11 -29.73 -47.09 5.29
CA GLU A 11 -30.89 -47.99 5.21
C GLU A 11 -31.92 -47.62 6.28
N VAL A 12 -33.15 -47.44 5.91
CA VAL A 12 -34.26 -47.19 6.85
C VAL A 12 -34.99 -48.49 7.13
N LYS A 13 -35.08 -48.88 8.42
CA LYS A 13 -35.82 -50.05 8.89
C LYS A 13 -37.07 -49.60 9.66
N GLY A 14 -38.21 -50.24 9.38
CA GLY A 14 -39.45 -49.88 10.06
C GLY A 14 -39.33 -49.96 11.61
N GLY A 15 -39.81 -48.93 12.29
CA GLY A 15 -39.77 -48.82 13.74
C GLY A 15 -38.38 -48.52 14.40
N LYS A 16 -37.36 -48.23 13.56
CA LYS A 16 -36.03 -47.85 14.07
C LYS A 16 -35.62 -46.47 13.57
N THR A 17 -34.92 -45.73 14.41
CA THR A 17 -34.30 -44.45 14.04
C THR A 17 -32.87 -44.70 13.53
N THR A 18 -32.55 -44.20 12.36
CA THR A 18 -31.20 -44.17 11.80
C THR A 18 -30.60 -42.77 12.02
N THR A 19 -29.48 -42.68 12.72
CA THR A 19 -28.80 -41.40 12.94
C THR A 19 -27.62 -41.26 11.99
N LEU A 20 -27.61 -40.18 11.23
CA LEU A 20 -26.50 -39.78 10.36
C LEU A 20 -25.79 -38.60 10.99
N THR A 21 -24.48 -38.73 11.25
CA THR A 21 -23.65 -37.64 11.70
C THR A 21 -22.79 -37.13 10.56
N VAL A 22 -22.99 -35.88 10.17
CA VAL A 22 -22.19 -35.20 9.15
C VAL A 22 -21.29 -34.16 9.82
N LYS A 23 -20.01 -34.18 9.48
CA LYS A 23 -19.02 -33.27 10.07
C LYS A 23 -18.43 -32.37 8.98
N ASN A 24 -18.57 -31.08 9.13
CA ASN A 24 -17.86 -30.11 8.31
C ASN A 24 -16.47 -29.84 8.90
N LYS A 25 -15.48 -29.76 8.02
CA LYS A 25 -14.12 -29.43 8.45
C LYS A 25 -13.99 -27.94 8.71
N ALA A 26 -13.53 -27.58 9.90
CA ALA A 26 -13.20 -26.19 10.21
C ALA A 26 -11.98 -25.75 9.38
N LEU A 27 -12.12 -24.65 8.66
CA LEU A 27 -11.02 -24.00 7.94
C LEU A 27 -10.43 -22.91 8.79
N SER A 28 -9.12 -22.73 8.66
CA SER A 28 -8.35 -21.73 9.39
C SER A 28 -7.76 -20.72 8.46
N GLY A 29 -7.23 -19.63 8.99
CA GLY A 29 -6.64 -18.58 8.18
C GLY A 29 -5.48 -17.86 8.86
N ILE A 30 -4.74 -17.11 8.07
CA ILE A 30 -3.71 -16.17 8.51
C ILE A 30 -4.04 -14.83 7.87
N LEU A 31 -4.19 -13.79 8.69
CA LEU A 31 -4.33 -12.41 8.25
C LEU A 31 -3.04 -11.67 8.60
N ILE A 32 -2.34 -11.17 7.59
CA ILE A 32 -1.15 -10.34 7.78
C ILE A 32 -1.54 -8.90 7.51
N HIS A 33 -1.23 -8.00 8.43
CA HIS A 33 -1.25 -6.56 8.20
C HIS A 33 0.18 -6.08 8.02
N LYS A 34 0.56 -5.82 6.77
CA LYS A 34 1.87 -5.34 6.37
C LYS A 34 1.91 -3.83 6.49
N ILE A 35 2.76 -3.29 7.35
CA ILE A 35 2.80 -1.86 7.65
C ILE A 35 4.21 -1.27 7.58
N ASP A 36 4.25 0.03 7.31
CA ASP A 36 5.44 0.89 7.42
C ASP A 36 5.71 1.16 8.92
N SER A 37 6.90 0.82 9.39
CA SER A 37 7.27 0.97 10.82
C SER A 37 7.32 2.41 11.31
N THR A 38 7.43 3.39 10.39
CA THR A 38 7.51 4.81 10.71
C THR A 38 6.13 5.46 10.76
N THR A 39 5.25 5.12 9.81
CA THR A 39 3.94 5.75 9.65
C THR A 39 2.78 4.92 10.18
N GLY A 40 2.94 3.59 10.29
CA GLY A 40 1.87 2.66 10.59
C GLY A 40 0.90 2.42 9.43
N GLU A 41 1.16 3.00 8.26
CA GLU A 41 0.33 2.83 7.08
C GLU A 41 0.58 1.48 6.41
N GLY A 42 -0.46 0.93 5.78
CA GLY A 42 -0.37 -0.32 5.03
C GLY A 42 0.56 -0.22 3.82
N ILE A 43 1.35 -1.27 3.58
CA ILE A 43 2.25 -1.36 2.42
C ILE A 43 1.60 -2.24 1.35
N TYR A 44 1.36 -1.67 0.18
CA TYR A 44 0.81 -2.35 -0.98
C TYR A 44 1.86 -3.19 -1.72
N GLY A 45 1.42 -4.33 -2.28
CA GLY A 45 2.17 -5.10 -3.26
C GLY A 45 3.37 -5.88 -2.70
N VAL A 46 3.35 -6.17 -1.40
CA VAL A 46 4.38 -7.01 -0.75
C VAL A 46 4.03 -8.48 -0.94
N THR A 47 4.96 -9.24 -1.47
CA THR A 47 4.78 -10.66 -1.73
C THR A 47 5.26 -11.52 -0.57
N PHE A 48 4.42 -12.47 -0.18
CA PHE A 48 4.71 -13.49 0.84
C PHE A 48 4.63 -14.89 0.24
N LEU A 49 5.57 -15.74 0.62
CA LEU A 49 5.54 -17.17 0.33
C LEU A 49 5.11 -17.94 1.58
N LEU A 50 4.11 -18.80 1.41
CA LEU A 50 3.61 -19.67 2.46
C LEU A 50 4.15 -21.09 2.29
N TYR A 51 4.55 -21.70 3.39
CA TYR A 51 5.01 -23.10 3.45
C TYR A 51 4.27 -23.84 4.55
N ASP A 52 4.06 -25.15 4.35
CA ASP A 52 3.53 -26.03 5.39
C ASP A 52 4.56 -26.32 6.50
N GLY A 53 4.17 -27.11 7.50
CA GLY A 53 5.04 -27.49 8.61
C GLY A 53 6.27 -28.30 8.22
N ASN A 54 6.30 -28.89 7.03
CA ASN A 54 7.43 -29.60 6.44
C ASN A 54 8.23 -28.73 5.46
N LYS A 55 7.93 -27.43 5.39
CA LYS A 55 8.55 -26.46 4.49
C LYS A 55 8.26 -26.71 2.99
N ASN A 56 7.18 -27.42 2.68
CA ASN A 56 6.71 -27.52 1.31
C ASN A 56 5.98 -26.22 0.91
N PRO A 57 6.24 -25.68 -0.30
CA PRO A 57 5.56 -24.46 -0.74
C PRO A 57 4.06 -24.71 -0.91
N MET A 58 3.24 -23.77 -0.43
CA MET A 58 1.78 -23.84 -0.51
C MET A 58 1.18 -22.77 -1.41
N GLY A 59 1.86 -21.64 -1.57
CA GLY A 59 1.37 -20.55 -2.41
C GLY A 59 2.09 -19.24 -2.16
N GLN A 60 1.71 -18.27 -2.98
CA GLN A 60 2.19 -16.91 -2.97
C GLN A 60 1.02 -15.97 -2.78
N TYR A 61 1.18 -14.94 -1.96
CA TYR A 61 0.16 -13.98 -1.60
C TYR A 61 0.74 -12.57 -1.65
N GLU A 62 -0.09 -11.59 -1.96
CA GLU A 62 0.32 -10.20 -2.07
C GLU A 62 -0.56 -9.30 -1.19
N SER A 63 0.04 -8.29 -0.56
CA SER A 63 -0.70 -7.32 0.23
C SER A 63 -1.54 -6.39 -0.66
N ASP A 64 -2.77 -6.12 -0.23
CA ASP A 64 -3.67 -5.19 -0.89
C ASP A 64 -3.29 -3.72 -0.63
N GLN A 65 -4.13 -2.79 -1.11
CA GLN A 65 -3.86 -1.36 -0.97
C GLN A 65 -3.81 -0.86 0.48
N ASP A 66 -4.39 -1.61 1.41
CA ASP A 66 -4.38 -1.30 2.84
C ASP A 66 -3.33 -2.11 3.62
N GLY A 67 -2.51 -2.89 2.91
CA GLY A 67 -1.45 -3.71 3.46
C GLY A 67 -1.89 -5.08 3.97
N TYR A 68 -3.13 -5.50 3.72
CA TYR A 68 -3.64 -6.78 4.19
C TYR A 68 -3.35 -7.93 3.23
N VAL A 69 -2.96 -9.06 3.81
CA VAL A 69 -2.82 -10.36 3.14
C VAL A 69 -3.76 -11.36 3.79
N TYR A 70 -4.67 -11.90 2.99
CA TYR A 70 -5.66 -12.87 3.45
C TYR A 70 -5.27 -14.27 2.97
N ILE A 71 -4.83 -15.12 3.90
CA ILE A 71 -4.57 -16.53 3.65
C ILE A 71 -5.72 -17.30 4.28
N THR A 72 -6.59 -17.84 3.46
CA THR A 72 -7.80 -18.54 3.88
C THR A 72 -7.73 -20.03 3.54
N ASP A 73 -8.73 -20.79 3.99
CA ASP A 73 -8.95 -22.17 3.61
C ASP A 73 -7.82 -23.15 4.02
N LEU A 74 -7.07 -22.81 5.08
CA LEU A 74 -6.09 -23.72 5.64
C LEU A 74 -6.80 -24.90 6.33
N GLU A 75 -6.58 -26.10 5.81
CA GLU A 75 -7.23 -27.31 6.28
C GLU A 75 -6.58 -27.94 7.52
N LYS A 76 -5.33 -27.64 7.75
CA LYS A 76 -4.56 -28.20 8.88
C LYS A 76 -4.24 -27.10 9.89
N SER A 77 -4.41 -27.41 11.15
CA SER A 77 -3.84 -26.62 12.25
C SER A 77 -2.35 -26.98 12.45
N GLY A 78 -1.65 -26.15 13.19
CA GLY A 78 -0.26 -26.35 13.54
C GLY A 78 0.69 -25.35 12.91
N ARG A 79 1.89 -25.78 12.63
CA ARG A 79 2.98 -24.93 12.21
C ARG A 79 2.97 -24.68 10.71
N TYR A 80 3.09 -23.39 10.35
CA TYR A 80 3.35 -22.91 9.00
C TYR A 80 4.58 -22.00 9.01
N TYR A 81 5.16 -21.77 7.84
CA TYR A 81 6.24 -20.82 7.66
C TYR A 81 5.88 -19.80 6.60
N ILE A 82 6.28 -18.56 6.83
CA ILE A 82 6.06 -17.45 5.91
C ILE A 82 7.38 -16.74 5.67
N ARG A 83 7.66 -16.40 4.42
CA ARG A 83 8.78 -15.57 4.00
C ARG A 83 8.26 -14.38 3.23
N GLU A 84 8.74 -13.20 3.58
CA GLU A 84 8.58 -11.99 2.77
C GLU A 84 9.62 -11.97 1.66
N LEU A 85 9.21 -11.59 0.44
CA LEU A 85 10.12 -11.32 -0.65
C LEU A 85 10.55 -9.84 -0.64
N GLU A 86 11.47 -9.51 -1.56
CA GLU A 86 11.97 -8.15 -1.72
C GLU A 86 10.85 -7.17 -2.01
N ASN A 87 10.87 -6.01 -1.36
CA ASN A 87 9.92 -4.93 -1.54
C ASN A 87 10.66 -3.62 -1.76
N GLU A 88 10.34 -2.96 -2.87
CA GLU A 88 10.94 -1.68 -3.23
C GLU A 88 10.69 -0.62 -2.17
N GLY A 89 11.74 0.10 -1.79
CA GLY A 89 11.68 1.20 -0.82
C GLY A 89 11.66 0.80 0.64
N TYR A 90 11.91 -0.48 0.95
CA TYR A 90 11.91 -0.97 2.33
C TYR A 90 13.06 -1.93 2.62
N HIS A 91 13.49 -1.95 3.90
CA HIS A 91 14.34 -3.01 4.41
C HIS A 91 13.50 -4.26 4.69
N VAL A 92 13.90 -5.39 4.12
CA VAL A 92 13.16 -6.66 4.21
C VAL A 92 13.97 -7.71 4.95
N ASP A 93 13.36 -8.32 5.98
CA ASP A 93 13.89 -9.53 6.59
C ASP A 93 13.37 -10.76 5.82
N LYS A 94 14.24 -11.37 5.02
CA LYS A 94 13.91 -12.51 4.15
C LYS A 94 13.90 -13.87 4.88
N GLN A 95 14.04 -13.89 6.20
CA GLN A 95 14.03 -15.13 6.97
C GLN A 95 12.64 -15.78 7.01
N LEU A 96 12.62 -17.12 7.07
CA LEU A 96 11.38 -17.84 7.32
C LEU A 96 10.90 -17.57 8.74
N LYS A 97 9.70 -17.04 8.89
CA LYS A 97 9.03 -16.85 10.18
C LYS A 97 8.02 -17.96 10.43
N THR A 98 8.00 -18.46 11.65
CA THR A 98 7.08 -19.52 12.07
C THR A 98 5.76 -18.91 12.53
N VAL A 99 4.65 -19.51 12.07
CA VAL A 99 3.29 -19.14 12.47
C VAL A 99 2.56 -20.40 12.91
N TYR A 100 1.87 -20.33 14.05
CA TYR A 100 1.04 -21.41 14.57
C TYR A 100 -0.43 -21.11 14.36
N VAL A 101 -1.12 -21.98 13.62
CA VAL A 101 -2.52 -21.83 13.26
C VAL A 101 -3.37 -22.77 14.09
N THR A 102 -4.40 -22.22 14.72
CA THR A 102 -5.39 -23.00 15.49
C THR A 102 -6.57 -23.37 14.60
N ALA A 103 -7.05 -24.60 14.72
CA ALA A 103 -8.17 -25.10 13.93
C ALA A 103 -9.42 -24.20 14.06
N GLY A 104 -9.99 -23.82 12.94
CA GLY A 104 -11.20 -23.00 12.85
C GLY A 104 -11.02 -21.53 13.24
N LYS A 105 -9.78 -21.05 13.39
CA LYS A 105 -9.48 -19.67 13.75
C LYS A 105 -8.59 -19.01 12.71
N THR A 106 -8.69 -17.68 12.61
CA THR A 106 -7.74 -16.85 11.87
C THR A 106 -6.77 -16.23 12.86
N ILE A 107 -5.45 -16.41 12.61
CA ILE A 107 -4.43 -15.69 13.36
C ILE A 107 -4.12 -14.38 12.65
N GLU A 108 -4.03 -13.29 13.41
CA GLU A 108 -3.65 -11.98 12.92
C GLU A 108 -2.18 -11.69 13.26
N ILE A 109 -1.45 -11.18 12.28
CA ILE A 109 -0.02 -10.86 12.38
C ILE A 109 0.19 -9.46 11.86
N GLU A 110 0.72 -8.58 12.69
CA GLU A 110 1.28 -7.30 12.25
C GLU A 110 2.73 -7.51 11.85
N TRP A 111 3.09 -7.03 10.64
CA TRP A 111 4.42 -7.24 10.07
C TRP A 111 4.96 -5.94 9.51
N GLU A 112 5.97 -5.39 10.18
CA GLU A 112 6.55 -4.09 9.89
C GLU A 112 7.78 -4.19 8.97
N ASN A 113 7.93 -3.19 8.07
CA ASN A 113 9.20 -2.91 7.39
C ASN A 113 9.60 -1.46 7.60
N GLU A 114 10.90 -1.23 7.74
CA GLU A 114 11.48 0.11 7.82
C GLU A 114 11.65 0.70 6.42
N PRO A 115 11.12 1.93 6.16
CA PRO A 115 11.25 2.57 4.87
C PRO A 115 12.66 3.09 4.60
N VAL A 116 13.10 2.97 3.35
CA VAL A 116 14.26 3.68 2.81
C VAL A 116 13.73 4.87 2.04
N THR A 117 14.09 6.11 2.42
CA THR A 117 13.36 7.29 1.97
C THR A 117 14.20 8.31 1.21
N GLY A 118 13.50 9.09 0.39
CA GLY A 118 13.92 10.33 -0.23
C GLY A 118 12.84 11.40 -0.07
N GLN A 119 13.00 12.54 -0.74
CA GLN A 119 12.11 13.68 -0.65
C GLN A 119 11.86 14.30 -2.03
N ILE A 120 10.66 14.87 -2.23
CA ILE A 120 10.27 15.61 -3.43
C ILE A 120 10.02 17.06 -3.04
N GLN A 121 10.57 18.00 -3.83
CA GLN A 121 10.37 19.44 -3.66
C GLN A 121 9.84 20.06 -4.95
N ILE A 122 8.87 20.95 -4.83
CA ILE A 122 8.31 21.77 -5.91
C ILE A 122 8.77 23.21 -5.72
N TYR A 123 9.19 23.83 -6.83
CA TYR A 123 9.50 25.25 -6.95
C TYR A 123 8.52 25.87 -7.94
N LYS A 124 7.63 26.70 -7.44
CA LYS A 124 6.51 27.29 -8.22
C LYS A 124 6.77 28.73 -8.56
N TYR A 125 6.62 29.08 -9.83
CA TYR A 125 6.88 30.41 -10.36
C TYR A 125 5.77 30.91 -11.28
N ALA A 126 5.68 32.24 -11.41
CA ALA A 126 4.88 32.88 -12.44
C ALA A 126 5.49 32.64 -13.83
N ALA A 127 4.71 32.11 -14.77
CA ALA A 127 5.13 31.93 -16.17
C ALA A 127 5.14 33.25 -16.94
N GLU A 128 4.15 34.14 -16.68
CA GLU A 128 3.89 35.38 -17.38
C GLU A 128 3.56 36.50 -16.39
N TYR A 129 3.55 37.77 -16.88
CA TYR A 129 3.11 38.88 -16.07
C TYR A 129 1.62 38.79 -15.77
N ASN A 130 1.26 38.95 -14.52
CA ASN A 130 -0.13 38.95 -14.06
C ASN A 130 -0.57 40.38 -13.81
N GLU A 131 -1.46 40.89 -14.67
CA GLU A 131 -1.94 42.27 -14.59
C GLU A 131 -2.78 42.56 -13.35
N VAL A 132 -3.50 41.56 -12.84
CA VAL A 132 -4.35 41.69 -11.65
C VAL A 132 -3.53 41.86 -10.38
N THR A 133 -2.45 41.13 -10.26
CA THR A 133 -1.61 41.13 -9.05
C THR A 133 -0.34 41.97 -9.17
N GLY A 134 0.00 42.42 -10.40
CA GLY A 134 1.25 43.11 -10.69
C GLY A 134 2.49 42.21 -10.60
N THR A 135 2.31 40.88 -10.69
CA THR A 135 3.39 39.90 -10.49
C THR A 135 4.17 39.69 -11.77
N ALA A 136 5.50 39.91 -11.72
CA ALA A 136 6.40 39.68 -12.84
C ALA A 136 6.68 38.19 -13.12
N PRO A 137 7.03 37.81 -14.37
CA PRO A 137 7.47 36.45 -14.69
C PRO A 137 8.66 36.04 -13.84
N GLY A 138 8.71 34.76 -13.44
CA GLY A 138 9.77 34.20 -12.59
C GLY A 138 9.61 34.49 -11.10
N THR A 139 8.58 35.25 -10.71
CA THR A 139 8.28 35.46 -9.28
C THR A 139 7.81 34.18 -8.62
N PRO A 140 8.35 33.82 -7.43
CA PRO A 140 7.84 32.67 -6.67
C PRO A 140 6.37 32.81 -6.29
N LEU A 141 5.59 31.73 -6.41
CA LEU A 141 4.16 31.72 -6.12
C LEU A 141 3.85 30.90 -4.86
N LYS A 142 3.22 31.57 -3.89
CA LYS A 142 2.72 30.97 -2.66
C LYS A 142 1.31 30.42 -2.85
N GLY A 143 1.01 29.28 -2.21
CA GLY A 143 -0.35 28.76 -2.08
C GLY A 143 -0.75 27.74 -3.13
N ALA A 144 0.16 27.32 -4.01
CA ALA A 144 -0.07 26.19 -4.90
C ALA A 144 -0.09 24.89 -4.06
N VAL A 145 -1.13 24.07 -4.22
CA VAL A 145 -1.26 22.80 -3.54
C VAL A 145 -1.03 21.66 -4.55
N TYR A 146 -0.13 20.76 -4.18
CA TYR A 146 0.18 19.57 -4.98
C TYR A 146 -0.19 18.31 -4.20
N GLU A 147 -0.76 17.32 -4.89
CA GLU A 147 -0.85 15.97 -4.36
C GLU A 147 0.29 15.11 -4.92
N ILE A 148 0.80 14.21 -4.06
CA ILE A 148 1.79 13.21 -4.41
C ILE A 148 1.12 11.85 -4.31
N VAL A 149 1.12 11.11 -5.42
CA VAL A 149 0.47 9.81 -5.54
C VAL A 149 1.53 8.73 -5.72
N ASN A 150 1.47 7.67 -4.92
CA ASN A 150 2.26 6.48 -5.15
C ASN A 150 1.77 5.81 -6.45
N ALA A 151 2.63 5.72 -7.47
CA ALA A 151 2.25 5.22 -8.78
C ALA A 151 1.92 3.71 -8.81
N ARG A 152 2.37 2.93 -7.81
CA ARG A 152 2.04 1.51 -7.68
C ARG A 152 0.67 1.28 -7.06
N SER A 153 0.40 1.94 -5.93
CA SER A 153 -0.86 1.76 -5.18
C SER A 153 -2.01 2.64 -5.70
N GLY A 154 -1.68 3.74 -6.38
CA GLY A 154 -2.64 4.78 -6.74
C GLY A 154 -3.11 5.63 -5.57
N LYS A 155 -2.54 5.48 -4.37
CA LYS A 155 -2.89 6.25 -3.18
C LYS A 155 -2.16 7.59 -3.15
N VAL A 156 -2.87 8.63 -2.69
CA VAL A 156 -2.26 9.90 -2.30
C VAL A 156 -1.48 9.69 -1.01
N VAL A 157 -0.19 10.01 -1.03
CA VAL A 157 0.71 9.83 0.11
C VAL A 157 1.04 11.15 0.81
N ASP A 158 0.91 12.28 0.13
CA ASP A 158 1.12 13.60 0.71
C ASP A 158 0.39 14.70 -0.07
N TYR A 159 0.05 15.79 0.62
CA TYR A 159 -0.34 17.07 0.06
C TYR A 159 0.65 18.12 0.52
N ILE A 160 1.23 18.87 -0.40
CA ILE A 160 2.23 19.90 -0.11
C ILE A 160 1.78 21.25 -0.68
N THR A 161 2.11 22.33 0.05
CA THR A 161 1.70 23.68 -0.31
C THR A 161 2.91 24.59 -0.41
N THR A 162 3.01 25.38 -1.49
CA THR A 162 4.14 26.31 -1.66
C THR A 162 4.08 27.46 -0.67
N ASP A 163 5.24 27.76 -0.09
CA ASP A 163 5.46 28.87 0.83
C ASP A 163 5.69 30.20 0.09
N ALA A 164 6.05 31.26 0.83
CA ALA A 164 6.33 32.58 0.27
C ALA A 164 7.53 32.62 -0.71
N ARG A 165 8.40 31.60 -0.66
CA ARG A 165 9.53 31.43 -1.59
C ARG A 165 9.12 30.55 -2.81
N GLY A 166 7.85 30.16 -2.91
CA GLY A 166 7.35 29.28 -3.94
C GLY A 166 7.78 27.81 -3.76
N VAL A 167 8.19 27.41 -2.56
CA VAL A 167 8.74 26.07 -2.29
C VAL A 167 7.75 25.24 -1.49
N ALA A 168 7.53 24.01 -1.94
CA ALA A 168 6.84 22.96 -1.19
C ALA A 168 7.71 21.71 -1.12
N ALA A 169 7.73 21.05 0.04
CA ALA A 169 8.51 19.84 0.25
C ALA A 169 7.66 18.73 0.84
N SER A 170 7.83 17.50 0.34
CA SER A 170 7.17 16.33 0.89
C SER A 170 7.76 15.94 2.24
N LYS A 171 6.99 15.16 3.02
CA LYS A 171 7.56 14.30 4.07
C LYS A 171 8.56 13.31 3.44
N PRO A 172 9.41 12.61 4.23
CA PRO A 172 10.18 11.49 3.72
C PRO A 172 9.25 10.44 3.10
N LEU A 173 9.58 9.99 1.88
CA LEU A 173 8.78 9.04 1.11
C LEU A 173 9.62 7.81 0.77
N PRO A 174 9.07 6.59 0.84
CA PRO A 174 9.75 5.37 0.42
C PRO A 174 10.26 5.46 -1.02
N LEU A 175 11.38 4.79 -1.31
CA LEU A 175 11.97 4.79 -2.66
C LEU A 175 11.07 4.00 -3.61
N THR A 176 10.36 4.71 -4.49
CA THR A 176 9.53 4.17 -5.56
C THR A 176 9.15 5.29 -6.53
N ARG A 177 8.27 4.99 -7.46
CA ARG A 177 7.74 5.95 -8.43
C ARG A 177 6.52 6.66 -7.89
N TYR A 178 6.49 7.99 -8.09
CA TYR A 178 5.41 8.89 -7.70
C TYR A 178 4.94 9.73 -8.88
N GLN A 179 3.68 10.14 -8.82
CA GLN A 179 3.10 11.16 -9.70
C GLN A 179 2.72 12.37 -8.87
N ILE A 180 3.10 13.56 -9.32
CA ILE A 180 2.85 14.81 -8.64
C ILE A 180 2.06 15.71 -9.58
N ARG A 181 0.94 16.24 -9.10
CA ARG A 181 0.10 17.18 -9.84
C ARG A 181 -0.43 18.28 -8.94
N GLU A 182 -0.61 19.45 -9.54
CA GLU A 182 -1.28 20.54 -8.87
C GLU A 182 -2.78 20.25 -8.74
N VAL A 183 -3.33 20.47 -7.55
CA VAL A 183 -4.76 20.31 -7.26
C VAL A 183 -5.44 21.62 -6.90
N THR A 184 -4.66 22.63 -6.52
CA THR A 184 -5.15 24.00 -6.30
C THR A 184 -4.09 24.98 -6.74
N ALA A 185 -4.44 25.84 -7.69
CA ALA A 185 -3.59 26.97 -8.10
C ALA A 185 -3.69 28.12 -7.08
N PRO A 186 -2.65 28.96 -6.96
CA PRO A 186 -2.75 30.22 -6.22
C PRO A 186 -3.86 31.13 -6.78
N ALA A 187 -4.42 32.01 -5.94
CA ALA A 187 -5.44 32.95 -6.36
C ALA A 187 -4.96 33.82 -7.56
N TYR A 188 -5.80 33.97 -8.57
CA TYR A 188 -5.53 34.67 -9.82
C TYR A 188 -4.57 33.99 -10.80
N TRP A 189 -4.31 32.68 -10.57
CA TRP A 189 -3.49 31.83 -11.43
C TRP A 189 -4.29 30.65 -11.96
N GLN A 190 -3.94 30.16 -13.14
CA GLN A 190 -4.54 28.96 -13.74
C GLN A 190 -3.89 27.71 -13.17
N LEU A 191 -4.70 26.69 -12.93
CA LEU A 191 -4.21 25.36 -12.56
C LEU A 191 -3.32 24.80 -13.70
N ASP A 192 -2.09 24.40 -13.37
CA ASP A 192 -1.24 23.66 -14.29
C ASP A 192 -1.67 22.17 -14.34
N PRO A 193 -2.16 21.68 -15.48
CA PRO A 193 -2.62 20.28 -15.59
C PRO A 193 -1.47 19.27 -15.71
N THR A 194 -0.22 19.72 -15.69
CA THR A 194 0.95 18.84 -15.87
C THR A 194 1.04 17.82 -14.74
N VAL A 195 1.21 16.54 -15.12
CA VAL A 195 1.55 15.45 -14.19
C VAL A 195 3.03 15.18 -14.30
N HIS A 196 3.74 15.30 -13.18
CA HIS A 196 5.17 15.00 -13.09
C HIS A 196 5.35 13.56 -12.62
N ASP A 197 6.04 12.74 -13.42
CA ASP A 197 6.48 11.40 -13.02
C ASP A 197 7.90 11.47 -12.48
N VAL A 198 8.10 10.99 -11.25
CA VAL A 198 9.41 10.96 -10.60
C VAL A 198 9.65 9.62 -9.93
N THR A 199 10.91 9.21 -9.87
CA THR A 199 11.35 8.01 -9.16
C THR A 199 12.40 8.39 -8.12
N LEU A 200 12.12 8.08 -6.86
CA LEU A 200 13.11 8.12 -5.79
C LEU A 200 13.93 6.82 -5.84
N GLU A 201 15.23 6.92 -6.08
CA GLU A 201 16.07 5.77 -6.42
C GLU A 201 17.09 5.40 -5.34
N TYR A 202 17.49 6.36 -4.50
CA TYR A 202 18.53 6.14 -3.49
C TYR A 202 18.24 6.89 -2.18
N PRO A 203 18.74 6.38 -1.04
CA PRO A 203 18.51 6.97 0.28
C PRO A 203 18.95 8.43 0.33
N GLY A 204 18.08 9.29 0.87
CA GLY A 204 18.37 10.71 1.04
C GLY A 204 18.29 11.54 -0.25
N GLN A 205 17.87 10.97 -1.37
CA GLN A 205 17.66 11.71 -2.61
C GLN A 205 16.62 12.81 -2.44
N ILE A 206 16.92 13.99 -2.98
CA ILE A 206 15.97 15.10 -3.07
C ILE A 206 15.77 15.41 -4.55
N ILE A 207 14.54 15.16 -5.03
CA ILE A 207 14.14 15.53 -6.39
C ILE A 207 13.51 16.91 -6.34
N LYS A 208 14.02 17.83 -7.16
CA LYS A 208 13.54 19.21 -7.29
C LYS A 208 12.85 19.37 -8.64
N LEU A 209 11.57 19.81 -8.62
CA LEU A 209 10.76 20.07 -9.80
C LEU A 209 10.43 21.56 -9.87
N SER A 210 10.57 22.17 -11.05
CA SER A 210 10.11 23.53 -11.31
C SER A 210 8.77 23.49 -12.05
N ALA A 211 7.82 24.28 -11.60
CA ALA A 211 6.49 24.40 -12.17
C ALA A 211 6.10 25.88 -12.35
N TYR A 212 5.27 26.16 -13.36
CA TYR A 212 4.95 27.52 -13.77
C TYR A 212 3.46 27.67 -14.01
N ASP A 213 2.84 28.70 -13.42
CA ASP A 213 1.45 29.04 -13.69
C ASP A 213 1.31 30.24 -14.59
N LYS A 214 0.28 30.24 -15.44
CA LYS A 214 -0.18 31.40 -16.21
C LYS A 214 -1.24 32.16 -15.42
N PRO A 215 -1.36 33.47 -15.66
CA PRO A 215 -2.46 34.25 -15.08
C PRO A 215 -3.83 33.64 -15.42
N ALA A 216 -4.77 33.70 -14.48
CA ALA A 216 -6.17 33.39 -14.76
C ALA A 216 -6.75 34.48 -15.70
N SER A 217 -7.54 34.03 -16.68
CA SER A 217 -8.26 34.92 -17.62
C SER A 217 -9.50 35.52 -16.98
#